data_df1b8bc648e44b708aa73ee0707acdd2
#
_entry.id   df1b8bc648e44b708aa73ee0707acdd2
#
_cell.length_a   1.000
_cell.length_b   1.000
_cell.length_c   1.000
_cell.angle_alpha   90.00
_cell.angle_beta   90.00
_cell.angle_gamma   90.00
#
_symmetry.space_group_name_H-M   'P 1'
#
loop_
_entity.id
_entity.type
_entity.pdbx_description
1 polymer ?
#
loop_
_entity_poly.entity_id
_entity_poly.type
_entity_poly.pdbx_seq_one_letter_code
_entity_poly.pdbx_strand_id
1 'polypeptide(L)'
;MNSYTETEFFVGDIPYQMYVQYYQPRPDQNSVPIVLLHGAFHTGTCFVKTPDNRQGWAVYLAKLGYSTYIVDLPGHGRSGFVPDLALMSYQRIINATVALLQQIGPAVILTHSMSGVVGWQTAKTHPKLVKAIVGIAPSPPADLLPATTKNSHEVFPEDRPRIQSREDTKKYFTNSDTFPQENFENYFCSLVAESARISNELRNVEGRGLYICHPEILYDIPICVITGDQDPRHPYKVDAETAIYFQGDFIWLPEVGLPGHGHLQMLEHGNLAIADLFINWLHSKGVI
;
A
#
# COMPACT_ATOMS: atom_id res chain seq x y z
N MET A 1 -7.90 5.66 29.73
CA MET A 1 -8.86 5.17 28.73
C MET A 1 -8.15 5.18 27.40
N ASN A 2 -8.32 4.13 26.57
CA ASN A 2 -7.75 4.16 25.23
C ASN A 2 -8.38 5.29 24.42
N SER A 3 -7.56 6.05 23.70
CA SER A 3 -8.01 7.15 22.83
C SER A 3 -8.73 6.69 21.55
N TYR A 4 -8.92 5.38 21.35
CA TYR A 4 -9.62 4.78 20.23
C TYR A 4 -10.29 3.46 20.64
N THR A 5 -11.22 2.97 19.78
CA THR A 5 -11.78 1.61 19.82
C THR A 5 -11.44 0.87 18.54
N GLU A 6 -11.46 -0.46 18.64
CA GLU A 6 -11.25 -1.35 17.49
C GLU A 6 -12.53 -2.12 17.19
N THR A 7 -12.89 -2.19 15.91
CA THR A 7 -13.94 -3.03 15.37
C THR A 7 -13.47 -3.69 14.08
N GLU A 8 -14.10 -4.79 13.69
CA GLU A 8 -13.75 -5.53 12.49
C GLU A 8 -14.98 -5.96 11.71
N PHE A 9 -14.84 -6.04 10.39
CA PHE A 9 -15.89 -6.47 9.49
C PHE A 9 -15.29 -6.96 8.17
N PHE A 10 -16.14 -7.51 7.29
CA PHE A 10 -15.75 -7.93 5.95
C PHE A 10 -16.51 -7.15 4.90
N VAL A 11 -15.85 -6.90 3.74
CA VAL A 11 -16.47 -6.29 2.57
C VAL A 11 -16.15 -7.11 1.31
N GLY A 12 -16.90 -6.90 0.25
CA GLY A 12 -16.73 -7.60 -1.02
C GLY A 12 -17.42 -8.97 -1.05
N ASP A 13 -17.27 -9.66 -2.18
CA ASP A 13 -17.99 -10.90 -2.48
C ASP A 13 -17.16 -12.15 -2.22
N ILE A 14 -17.78 -13.23 -1.76
CA ILE A 14 -17.17 -14.56 -1.64
C ILE A 14 -16.69 -15.03 -3.02
N PRO A 15 -15.47 -15.59 -3.14
CA PRO A 15 -14.47 -15.86 -2.10
C PRO A 15 -13.43 -14.72 -1.93
N TYR A 16 -13.65 -13.55 -2.53
CA TYR A 16 -12.69 -12.44 -2.55
C TYR A 16 -12.99 -11.37 -1.52
N GLN A 17 -13.56 -11.77 -0.38
CA GLN A 17 -13.83 -10.88 0.74
C GLN A 17 -12.55 -10.28 1.29
N MET A 18 -12.64 -9.03 1.71
CA MET A 18 -11.56 -8.29 2.34
C MET A 18 -11.88 -8.06 3.81
N TYR A 19 -11.02 -8.53 4.70
CA TYR A 19 -11.08 -8.21 6.13
C TYR A 19 -10.67 -6.78 6.35
N VAL A 20 -11.41 -6.07 7.19
CA VAL A 20 -11.19 -4.68 7.56
C VAL A 20 -11.13 -4.55 9.07
N GLN A 21 -10.09 -3.93 9.59
CA GLN A 21 -9.99 -3.53 10.99
C GLN A 21 -10.03 -2.01 11.07
N TYR A 22 -11.01 -1.50 11.81
CA TYR A 22 -11.24 -0.09 12.00
C TYR A 22 -10.78 0.37 13.37
N TYR A 23 -9.93 1.36 13.40
CA TYR A 23 -9.47 2.08 14.60
C TYR A 23 -10.24 3.40 14.68
N GLN A 24 -11.30 3.40 15.48
CA GLN A 24 -12.16 4.57 15.67
C GLN A 24 -11.61 5.47 16.79
N PRO A 25 -11.26 6.74 16.51
CA PRO A 25 -10.80 7.67 17.54
C PRO A 25 -11.87 7.98 18.56
N ARG A 26 -11.45 8.38 19.76
CA ARG A 26 -12.35 8.84 20.83
C ARG A 26 -11.85 10.16 21.42
N PRO A 27 -12.62 11.27 21.39
CA PRO A 27 -13.95 11.34 20.77
C PRO A 27 -13.87 11.16 19.24
N ASP A 28 -14.96 10.72 18.65
CA ASP A 28 -15.09 10.67 17.20
C ASP A 28 -15.09 12.10 16.66
N GLN A 29 -14.10 12.42 15.83
CA GLN A 29 -13.93 13.78 15.29
C GLN A 29 -14.58 13.94 13.91
N ASN A 30 -15.29 12.90 13.43
CA ASN A 30 -15.88 12.89 12.10
C ASN A 30 -14.86 13.25 10.98
N SER A 31 -13.63 12.81 11.18
CA SER A 31 -12.52 13.06 10.25
C SER A 31 -12.67 12.27 8.96
N VAL A 32 -12.07 12.78 7.88
CA VAL A 32 -11.96 12.01 6.63
C VAL A 32 -11.27 10.68 6.92
N PRO A 33 -11.87 9.53 6.53
CA PRO A 33 -11.27 8.22 6.77
C PRO A 33 -9.93 8.06 6.06
N ILE A 34 -9.00 7.34 6.69
CA ILE A 34 -7.71 6.94 6.08
C ILE A 34 -7.70 5.42 5.96
N VAL A 35 -7.61 4.90 4.73
CA VAL A 35 -7.53 3.47 4.42
C VAL A 35 -6.11 3.11 4.06
N LEU A 36 -5.50 2.14 4.75
CA LEU A 36 -4.13 1.70 4.53
C LEU A 36 -4.14 0.33 3.81
N LEU A 37 -3.60 0.31 2.59
CA LEU A 37 -3.48 -0.86 1.72
C LEU A 37 -2.04 -1.36 1.70
N HIS A 38 -1.82 -2.60 2.14
CA HIS A 38 -0.49 -3.21 2.21
C HIS A 38 0.07 -3.63 0.83
N GLY A 39 1.40 -3.83 0.77
CA GLY A 39 2.10 -4.34 -0.40
C GLY A 39 2.04 -5.86 -0.53
N ALA A 40 2.70 -6.38 -1.59
CA ALA A 40 2.81 -7.82 -1.83
C ALA A 40 3.39 -8.57 -0.62
N PHE A 41 2.90 -9.78 -0.38
CA PHE A 41 3.31 -10.68 0.70
C PHE A 41 2.99 -10.22 2.12
N HIS A 42 2.34 -9.09 2.33
CA HIS A 42 2.02 -8.54 3.63
C HIS A 42 0.55 -8.77 4.02
N THR A 43 0.22 -8.33 5.20
CA THR A 43 -1.14 -8.17 5.71
C THR A 43 -1.26 -6.78 6.34
N GLY A 44 -2.46 -6.34 6.68
CA GLY A 44 -2.68 -5.06 7.36
C GLY A 44 -1.94 -4.93 8.70
N THR A 45 -1.47 -6.04 9.27
CA THR A 45 -0.68 -6.02 10.53
C THR A 45 0.61 -5.23 10.42
N CYS A 46 1.17 -5.05 9.20
CA CYS A 46 2.36 -4.23 8.97
C CYS A 46 2.14 -2.75 9.33
N PHE A 47 0.89 -2.31 9.41
CA PHE A 47 0.54 -0.94 9.84
C PHE A 47 0.17 -0.85 11.32
N VAL A 48 0.06 -1.97 12.04
CA VAL A 48 -0.34 -1.99 13.47
C VAL A 48 0.86 -1.89 14.39
N LYS A 49 1.88 -2.68 14.11
CA LYS A 49 3.13 -2.71 14.88
C LYS A 49 4.32 -3.15 14.03
N THR A 50 5.49 -2.70 14.41
CA THR A 50 6.75 -3.09 13.78
C THR A 50 7.26 -4.45 14.28
N PRO A 51 8.23 -5.10 13.60
CA PRO A 51 8.80 -6.38 14.03
C PRO A 51 9.44 -6.36 15.44
N ASP A 52 9.94 -5.20 15.85
CA ASP A 52 10.53 -4.90 17.15
C ASP A 52 9.51 -4.32 18.16
N ASN A 53 8.20 -4.50 17.88
CA ASN A 53 7.06 -4.12 18.72
C ASN A 53 6.88 -2.59 18.96
N ARG A 54 7.47 -1.72 18.15
CA ARG A 54 7.12 -0.29 18.16
C ARG A 54 5.71 -0.10 17.59
N GLN A 55 5.12 1.07 17.89
CA GLN A 55 3.81 1.47 17.40
C GLN A 55 3.83 1.63 15.88
N GLY A 56 2.84 1.04 15.19
CA GLY A 56 2.58 1.22 13.78
C GLY A 56 1.68 2.43 13.49
N TRP A 57 1.56 2.75 12.20
CA TRP A 57 0.81 3.91 11.72
C TRP A 57 -0.67 3.90 12.09
N ALA A 58 -1.35 2.75 11.99
CA ALA A 58 -2.79 2.67 12.26
C ALA A 58 -3.13 3.12 13.68
N VAL A 59 -2.38 2.61 14.65
CA VAL A 59 -2.54 2.98 16.07
C VAL A 59 -2.13 4.44 16.31
N TYR A 60 -1.08 4.89 15.64
CA TYR A 60 -0.62 6.29 15.75
C TYR A 60 -1.66 7.27 15.23
N LEU A 61 -2.18 7.06 14.04
CA LEU A 61 -3.20 7.89 13.40
C LEU A 61 -4.50 7.94 14.24
N ALA A 62 -4.94 6.80 14.75
CA ALA A 62 -6.11 6.74 15.62
C ALA A 62 -5.93 7.56 16.92
N LYS A 63 -4.73 7.54 17.51
CA LYS A 63 -4.40 8.37 18.67
C LYS A 63 -4.35 9.86 18.35
N LEU A 64 -4.00 10.24 17.12
CA LEU A 64 -4.07 11.62 16.63
C LEU A 64 -5.50 12.06 16.30
N GLY A 65 -6.49 11.17 16.32
CA GLY A 65 -7.90 11.50 16.10
C GLY A 65 -8.40 11.16 14.68
N TYR A 66 -7.64 10.40 13.88
CA TYR A 66 -8.06 10.02 12.52
C TYR A 66 -8.74 8.66 12.51
N SER A 67 -9.92 8.59 11.87
CA SER A 67 -10.61 7.33 11.55
C SER A 67 -9.75 6.50 10.61
N THR A 68 -9.16 5.40 11.11
CA THR A 68 -8.13 4.64 10.38
C THR A 68 -8.59 3.22 10.12
N TYR A 69 -8.53 2.80 8.87
CA TYR A 69 -8.88 1.46 8.40
C TYR A 69 -7.64 0.77 7.87
N ILE A 70 -7.35 -0.42 8.37
CA ILE A 70 -6.39 -1.33 7.75
C ILE A 70 -7.14 -2.52 7.15
N VAL A 71 -6.59 -3.08 6.11
CA VAL A 71 -7.19 -4.23 5.43
C VAL A 71 -6.19 -5.37 5.30
N ASP A 72 -6.69 -6.59 5.31
CA ASP A 72 -5.98 -7.70 4.68
C ASP A 72 -6.60 -7.89 3.29
N LEU A 73 -5.82 -7.70 2.22
CA LEU A 73 -6.32 -7.81 0.86
C LEU A 73 -6.90 -9.21 0.60
N PRO A 74 -7.85 -9.40 -0.34
CA PRO A 74 -8.38 -10.72 -0.67
C PRO A 74 -7.28 -11.78 -0.81
N GLY A 75 -7.46 -12.94 -0.20
CA GLY A 75 -6.48 -14.02 -0.18
C GLY A 75 -5.29 -13.84 0.76
N HIS A 76 -5.24 -12.76 1.54
CA HIS A 76 -4.19 -12.47 2.51
C HIS A 76 -4.72 -12.51 3.95
N GLY A 77 -3.89 -12.95 4.88
CA GLY A 77 -4.15 -12.89 6.32
C GLY A 77 -5.54 -13.36 6.74
N ARG A 78 -6.32 -12.45 7.32
CA ARG A 78 -7.67 -12.70 7.86
C ARG A 78 -8.78 -12.65 6.81
N SER A 79 -8.48 -12.26 5.57
CA SER A 79 -9.47 -12.16 4.48
C SER A 79 -10.00 -13.51 4.00
N GLY A 80 -9.40 -14.59 4.44
CA GLY A 80 -9.86 -15.91 4.13
C GLY A 80 -9.18 -16.53 2.91
N PHE A 81 -9.60 -17.77 2.64
CA PHE A 81 -9.00 -18.59 1.61
C PHE A 81 -9.59 -18.30 0.23
N VAL A 82 -8.72 -18.00 -0.72
CA VAL A 82 -9.05 -17.90 -2.15
C VAL A 82 -8.51 -19.16 -2.82
N PRO A 83 -9.39 -20.05 -3.36
CA PRO A 83 -8.98 -21.37 -3.89
C PRO A 83 -7.93 -21.28 -5.00
N ASP A 84 -8.01 -20.27 -5.85
CA ASP A 84 -7.14 -20.03 -7.00
C ASP A 84 -6.27 -18.76 -6.83
N LEU A 85 -5.66 -18.61 -5.65
CA LEU A 85 -4.84 -17.44 -5.30
C LEU A 85 -3.81 -17.11 -6.40
N ALA A 86 -3.18 -18.12 -7.01
CA ALA A 86 -2.21 -17.91 -8.07
C ALA A 86 -2.75 -17.12 -9.28
N LEU A 87 -4.05 -17.27 -9.56
CA LEU A 87 -4.75 -16.67 -10.69
C LEU A 87 -5.56 -15.40 -10.29
N MET A 88 -5.54 -15.01 -9.03
CA MET A 88 -6.25 -13.82 -8.57
C MET A 88 -5.67 -12.57 -9.25
N SER A 89 -6.53 -11.72 -9.81
CA SER A 89 -6.15 -10.49 -10.51
C SER A 89 -6.31 -9.25 -9.62
N TYR A 90 -5.66 -8.16 -9.99
CA TYR A 90 -5.87 -6.84 -9.37
C TYR A 90 -7.33 -6.42 -9.31
N GLN A 91 -8.14 -6.80 -10.32
CA GLN A 91 -9.55 -6.40 -10.34
C GLN A 91 -10.32 -6.88 -9.10
N ARG A 92 -9.96 -8.04 -8.51
CA ARG A 92 -10.59 -8.53 -7.27
C ARG A 92 -10.28 -7.63 -6.08
N ILE A 93 -9.03 -7.16 -5.98
CA ILE A 93 -8.62 -6.23 -4.93
C ILE A 93 -9.29 -4.87 -5.12
N ILE A 94 -9.31 -4.35 -6.35
CA ILE A 94 -9.94 -3.07 -6.68
C ILE A 94 -11.44 -3.10 -6.31
N ASN A 95 -12.15 -4.17 -6.68
CA ASN A 95 -13.57 -4.31 -6.36
C ASN A 95 -13.83 -4.32 -4.84
N ALA A 96 -13.02 -5.04 -4.07
CA ALA A 96 -13.14 -5.07 -2.61
C ALA A 96 -12.81 -3.70 -1.99
N THR A 97 -11.80 -2.99 -2.52
CA THR A 97 -11.48 -1.63 -2.09
C THR A 97 -12.62 -0.65 -2.37
N VAL A 98 -13.22 -0.72 -3.56
CA VAL A 98 -14.41 0.09 -3.91
C VAL A 98 -15.58 -0.22 -2.98
N ALA A 99 -15.84 -1.51 -2.69
CA ALA A 99 -16.91 -1.90 -1.76
C ALA A 99 -16.68 -1.31 -0.35
N LEU A 100 -15.43 -1.31 0.13
CA LEU A 100 -15.09 -0.64 1.40
C LEU A 100 -15.42 0.85 1.34
N LEU A 101 -14.93 1.56 0.31
CA LEU A 101 -15.16 3.00 0.18
C LEU A 101 -16.64 3.37 0.02
N GLN A 102 -17.43 2.54 -0.65
CA GLN A 102 -18.87 2.72 -0.74
C GLN A 102 -19.55 2.60 0.63
N GLN A 103 -19.05 1.74 1.51
CA GLN A 103 -19.60 1.53 2.86
C GLN A 103 -19.18 2.65 3.83
N ILE A 104 -17.92 3.10 3.80
CA ILE A 104 -17.39 4.07 4.77
C ILE A 104 -17.45 5.53 4.29
N GLY A 105 -17.71 5.76 3.02
CA GLY A 105 -17.66 7.06 2.37
C GLY A 105 -16.30 7.40 1.76
N PRO A 106 -16.18 8.59 1.13
CA PRO A 106 -14.94 9.04 0.51
C PRO A 106 -13.79 9.15 1.50
N ALA A 107 -12.62 8.58 1.14
CA ALA A 107 -11.48 8.43 2.04
C ALA A 107 -10.14 8.82 1.38
N VAL A 108 -9.14 9.07 2.21
CA VAL A 108 -7.72 9.03 1.80
C VAL A 108 -7.32 7.58 1.64
N ILE A 109 -6.66 7.24 0.55
CA ILE A 109 -6.08 5.91 0.32
C ILE A 109 -4.55 6.02 0.49
N LEU A 110 -4.01 5.40 1.54
CA LEU A 110 -2.58 5.19 1.67
C LEU A 110 -2.25 3.82 1.09
N THR A 111 -1.37 3.80 0.10
CA THR A 111 -0.93 2.58 -0.59
C THR A 111 0.54 2.31 -0.31
N HIS A 112 0.90 1.05 -0.18
CA HIS A 112 2.29 0.62 -0.14
C HIS A 112 2.61 -0.29 -1.32
N SER A 113 3.71 -0.02 -2.05
CA SER A 113 4.24 -0.90 -3.07
C SER A 113 3.17 -1.32 -4.11
N MET A 114 2.91 -2.61 -4.26
CA MET A 114 1.92 -3.23 -5.14
C MET A 114 0.54 -2.51 -5.10
N SER A 115 0.11 -2.06 -3.95
CA SER A 115 -1.19 -1.39 -3.79
C SER A 115 -1.24 0.01 -4.43
N GLY A 116 -0.12 0.58 -4.89
CA GLY A 116 -0.12 1.78 -5.73
C GLY A 116 -1.07 1.61 -6.91
N VAL A 117 -0.97 0.48 -7.62
CA VAL A 117 -1.87 0.16 -8.75
C VAL A 117 -3.35 0.13 -8.32
N VAL A 118 -3.65 -0.38 -7.12
CA VAL A 118 -5.03 -0.39 -6.58
C VAL A 118 -5.52 1.03 -6.35
N GLY A 119 -4.68 1.90 -5.77
CA GLY A 119 -5.01 3.31 -5.55
C GLY A 119 -5.32 4.05 -6.85
N TRP A 120 -4.42 3.94 -7.85
CA TRP A 120 -4.59 4.58 -9.15
C TRP A 120 -5.86 4.11 -9.87
N GLN A 121 -6.12 2.80 -9.91
CA GLN A 121 -7.30 2.25 -10.58
C GLN A 121 -8.61 2.55 -9.84
N THR A 122 -8.58 2.59 -8.50
CA THR A 122 -9.75 3.02 -7.71
C THR A 122 -10.10 4.47 -8.00
N ALA A 123 -9.11 5.36 -8.02
CA ALA A 123 -9.31 6.77 -8.36
C ALA A 123 -9.81 6.96 -9.79
N LYS A 124 -9.24 6.21 -10.76
CA LYS A 124 -9.69 6.21 -12.17
C LYS A 124 -11.16 5.86 -12.31
N THR A 125 -11.61 4.81 -11.65
CA THR A 125 -12.96 4.26 -11.82
C THR A 125 -14.01 4.90 -10.90
N HIS A 126 -13.59 5.36 -9.72
CA HIS A 126 -14.45 5.92 -8.68
C HIS A 126 -13.86 7.20 -8.05
N PRO A 127 -13.56 8.25 -8.85
CA PRO A 127 -12.84 9.43 -8.36
C PRO A 127 -13.55 10.13 -7.19
N LYS A 128 -14.89 10.06 -7.14
CA LYS A 128 -15.67 10.68 -6.05
C LYS A 128 -15.51 9.99 -4.69
N LEU A 129 -14.98 8.77 -4.66
CA LEU A 129 -14.71 8.02 -3.43
C LEU A 129 -13.28 8.22 -2.90
N VAL A 130 -12.43 8.94 -3.64
CA VAL A 130 -11.02 9.15 -3.27
C VAL A 130 -10.78 10.63 -2.97
N LYS A 131 -10.40 10.93 -1.73
CA LYS A 131 -10.09 12.30 -1.29
C LYS A 131 -8.64 12.70 -1.57
N ALA A 132 -7.73 11.75 -1.46
CA ALA A 132 -6.31 11.88 -1.79
C ALA A 132 -5.68 10.48 -1.87
N ILE A 133 -4.51 10.38 -2.50
CA ILE A 133 -3.68 9.18 -2.49
C ILE A 133 -2.30 9.53 -1.91
N VAL A 134 -1.88 8.74 -0.92
CA VAL A 134 -0.51 8.76 -0.40
C VAL A 134 0.14 7.44 -0.80
N GLY A 135 1.08 7.48 -1.72
CA GLY A 135 1.85 6.32 -2.19
C GLY A 135 3.18 6.21 -1.44
N ILE A 136 3.34 5.14 -0.69
CA ILE A 136 4.61 4.78 -0.02
C ILE A 136 5.34 3.78 -0.91
N ALA A 137 6.42 4.22 -1.57
CA ALA A 137 7.10 3.43 -2.59
C ALA A 137 6.10 2.72 -3.52
N PRO A 138 5.16 3.44 -4.16
CA PRO A 138 4.03 2.84 -4.84
C PRO A 138 4.44 2.33 -6.22
N SER A 139 3.98 1.14 -6.59
CA SER A 139 4.16 0.67 -7.96
C SER A 139 3.47 1.60 -8.97
N PRO A 140 4.17 2.00 -10.05
CA PRO A 140 3.63 2.90 -11.05
C PRO A 140 2.50 2.24 -11.86
N PRO A 141 1.69 3.03 -12.59
CA PRO A 141 0.75 2.49 -13.58
C PRO A 141 1.52 1.86 -14.76
N ALA A 142 0.87 0.95 -15.48
CA ALA A 142 1.49 0.27 -16.62
C ALA A 142 1.89 1.21 -17.76
N ASP A 143 1.33 2.42 -17.81
CA ASP A 143 1.71 3.49 -18.76
C ASP A 143 3.19 3.88 -18.69
N LEU A 144 3.79 3.74 -17.51
CA LEU A 144 5.21 4.06 -17.25
C LEU A 144 6.13 2.84 -17.34
N LEU A 145 5.60 1.66 -17.68
CA LEU A 145 6.34 0.41 -17.72
C LEU A 145 6.40 -0.16 -19.14
N PRO A 146 7.57 -0.60 -19.62
CA PRO A 146 7.64 -1.37 -20.86
C PRO A 146 6.89 -2.71 -20.68
N ALA A 147 6.29 -3.21 -21.76
CA ALA A 147 5.71 -4.56 -21.75
C ALA A 147 6.82 -5.61 -21.63
N THR A 148 6.73 -6.47 -20.62
CA THR A 148 7.65 -7.58 -20.40
C THR A 148 7.25 -8.77 -21.28
N THR A 149 8.20 -9.39 -21.99
CA THR A 149 7.92 -10.55 -22.83
C THR A 149 7.68 -11.80 -21.98
N LYS A 150 6.81 -12.70 -22.46
CA LYS A 150 6.46 -13.96 -21.76
C LYS A 150 7.65 -14.85 -21.41
N ASN A 151 8.71 -14.79 -22.21
CA ASN A 151 9.90 -15.62 -22.01
C ASN A 151 10.96 -14.96 -21.12
N SER A 152 10.66 -13.80 -20.52
CA SER A 152 11.54 -13.18 -19.56
C SER A 152 11.63 -14.01 -18.27
N HIS A 153 12.80 -14.07 -17.66
CA HIS A 153 13.02 -14.68 -16.35
C HIS A 153 12.24 -13.95 -15.22
N GLU A 154 11.68 -12.79 -15.51
CA GLU A 154 10.86 -12.01 -14.57
C GLU A 154 9.40 -12.45 -14.54
N VAL A 155 8.98 -13.37 -15.40
CA VAL A 155 7.61 -13.88 -15.46
C VAL A 155 7.44 -15.04 -14.48
N PHE A 156 6.38 -14.98 -13.68
CA PHE A 156 6.07 -16.02 -12.71
C PHE A 156 5.07 -17.04 -13.28
N PRO A 157 5.31 -18.35 -13.09
CA PRO A 157 4.31 -19.36 -13.39
C PRO A 157 3.01 -19.11 -12.61
N GLU A 158 1.86 -19.11 -13.32
CA GLU A 158 0.55 -18.87 -12.71
C GLU A 158 -0.13 -20.17 -12.22
N ASP A 159 0.62 -21.27 -12.13
CA ASP A 159 0.17 -22.57 -11.64
C ASP A 159 0.26 -22.71 -10.10
N ARG A 160 0.89 -21.77 -9.45
CA ARG A 160 1.07 -21.72 -7.99
C ARG A 160 1.23 -20.30 -7.47
N PRO A 161 0.84 -20.03 -6.21
CA PRO A 161 1.14 -18.76 -5.56
C PRO A 161 2.65 -18.54 -5.40
N ARG A 162 3.04 -17.28 -5.33
CA ARG A 162 4.42 -16.88 -5.03
C ARG A 162 4.66 -16.90 -3.52
N ILE A 163 5.84 -17.34 -3.14
CA ILE A 163 6.34 -17.28 -1.77
C ILE A 163 7.65 -16.49 -1.81
N GLN A 164 7.82 -15.57 -0.90
CA GLN A 164 9.03 -14.75 -0.82
C GLN A 164 10.18 -15.55 -0.20
N SER A 165 11.35 -15.56 -0.84
CA SER A 165 12.54 -16.21 -0.29
C SER A 165 13.20 -15.34 0.80
N ARG A 166 13.97 -15.97 1.70
CA ARG A 166 14.78 -15.23 2.68
C ARG A 166 15.79 -14.30 2.02
N GLU A 167 16.44 -14.78 0.97
CA GLU A 167 17.46 -14.05 0.23
C GLU A 167 16.86 -12.80 -0.39
N ASP A 168 15.74 -12.96 -1.13
CA ASP A 168 15.06 -11.83 -1.74
C ASP A 168 14.48 -10.87 -0.70
N THR A 169 14.00 -11.39 0.43
CA THR A 169 13.51 -10.56 1.53
C THR A 169 14.61 -9.68 2.08
N LYS A 170 15.78 -10.23 2.34
CA LYS A 170 16.96 -9.46 2.81
C LYS A 170 17.40 -8.44 1.78
N LYS A 171 17.44 -8.82 0.51
CA LYS A 171 17.94 -8.00 -0.57
C LYS A 171 17.02 -6.83 -0.93
N TYR A 172 15.72 -7.04 -0.90
CA TYR A 172 14.75 -6.11 -1.48
C TYR A 172 13.79 -5.47 -0.49
N PHE A 173 13.67 -6.01 0.74
CA PHE A 173 12.71 -5.49 1.72
C PHE A 173 13.40 -4.98 2.98
N THR A 174 14.40 -5.68 3.49
CA THR A 174 15.00 -5.37 4.79
C THR A 174 16.46 -4.92 4.70
N ASN A 175 16.88 -4.43 3.55
CA ASN A 175 18.25 -4.02 3.28
C ASN A 175 18.63 -2.64 3.82
N SER A 176 17.66 -1.87 4.33
CA SER A 176 17.89 -0.49 4.78
C SER A 176 18.58 -0.41 6.14
N ASP A 177 19.26 0.70 6.38
CA ASP A 177 19.94 1.01 7.66
C ASP A 177 18.94 1.20 8.80
N THR A 178 17.71 1.61 8.46
CA THR A 178 16.64 1.87 9.43
C THR A 178 15.78 0.65 9.74
N PHE A 179 15.94 -0.47 9.04
CA PHE A 179 15.22 -1.68 9.37
C PHE A 179 15.78 -2.35 10.64
N PRO A 180 14.95 -2.82 11.61
CA PRO A 180 15.40 -3.51 12.82
C PRO A 180 15.90 -4.93 12.51
N GLN A 181 17.15 -5.05 12.09
CA GLN A 181 17.76 -6.29 11.55
C GLN A 181 17.72 -7.46 12.52
N GLU A 182 17.83 -7.22 13.81
CA GLU A 182 17.73 -8.23 14.87
C GLU A 182 16.34 -8.89 14.94
N ASN A 183 15.31 -8.23 14.37
CA ASN A 183 13.93 -8.71 14.32
C ASN A 183 13.54 -9.28 12.94
N PHE A 184 14.52 -9.55 12.07
CA PHE A 184 14.29 -10.07 10.73
C PHE A 184 13.40 -11.34 10.73
N GLU A 185 13.65 -12.28 11.66
CA GLU A 185 12.87 -13.53 11.73
C GLU A 185 11.40 -13.27 12.04
N ASN A 186 11.11 -12.36 12.96
CA ASN A 186 9.74 -11.97 13.29
C ASN A 186 9.03 -11.40 12.06
N TYR A 187 9.73 -10.57 11.30
CA TYR A 187 9.20 -10.01 10.06
C TYR A 187 9.01 -11.09 8.99
N PHE A 188 10.04 -11.91 8.72
CA PHE A 188 9.98 -12.92 7.66
C PHE A 188 8.86 -13.94 7.90
N CYS A 189 8.64 -14.35 9.14
CA CYS A 189 7.55 -15.26 9.52
C CYS A 189 6.16 -14.63 9.41
N SER A 190 6.03 -13.32 9.28
CA SER A 190 4.76 -12.63 9.06
C SER A 190 4.34 -12.54 7.59
N LEU A 191 5.24 -12.89 6.66
CA LEU A 191 4.94 -12.86 5.24
C LEU A 191 3.99 -13.99 4.83
N VAL A 192 3.13 -13.68 3.86
CA VAL A 192 2.15 -14.61 3.30
C VAL A 192 2.38 -14.83 1.80
N ALA A 193 1.68 -15.79 1.22
CA ALA A 193 1.74 -16.03 -0.22
C ALA A 193 1.08 -14.89 -1.01
N GLU A 194 1.55 -14.68 -2.25
CA GLU A 194 1.04 -13.67 -3.17
C GLU A 194 0.60 -14.31 -4.50
N SER A 195 -0.34 -13.68 -5.19
CA SER A 195 -0.76 -14.07 -6.52
C SER A 195 0.37 -13.94 -7.55
N ALA A 196 0.61 -15.01 -8.30
CA ALA A 196 1.53 -14.98 -9.44
C ALA A 196 0.99 -14.07 -10.55
N ARG A 197 -0.33 -14.11 -10.81
CA ARG A 197 -0.98 -13.26 -11.81
C ARG A 197 -0.87 -11.79 -11.47
N ILE A 198 -1.16 -11.37 -10.25
CA ILE A 198 -0.98 -9.97 -9.80
C ILE A 198 0.48 -9.53 -10.03
N SER A 199 1.43 -10.41 -9.71
CA SER A 199 2.85 -10.12 -9.91
C SER A 199 3.23 -9.95 -11.39
N ASN A 200 2.58 -10.68 -12.31
CA ASN A 200 2.76 -10.54 -13.74
C ASN A 200 2.04 -9.29 -14.30
N GLU A 201 0.83 -9.00 -13.82
CA GLU A 201 0.11 -7.76 -14.13
C GLU A 201 0.94 -6.54 -13.69
N LEU A 202 1.54 -6.59 -12.49
CA LEU A 202 2.43 -5.55 -11.96
C LEU A 202 3.66 -5.29 -12.85
N ARG A 203 4.20 -6.31 -13.49
CA ARG A 203 5.35 -6.25 -14.40
C ARG A 203 4.96 -5.98 -15.85
N ASN A 204 3.71 -5.69 -16.09
CA ASN A 204 3.17 -5.48 -17.44
C ASN A 204 3.52 -6.62 -18.41
N VAL A 205 3.45 -7.88 -17.95
CA VAL A 205 3.74 -9.05 -18.77
C VAL A 205 2.75 -9.13 -19.93
N GLU A 206 3.26 -9.17 -21.16
CA GLU A 206 2.48 -9.20 -22.40
C GLU A 206 1.44 -8.06 -22.49
N GLY A 207 1.70 -6.90 -21.88
CA GLY A 207 0.77 -5.78 -21.88
C GLY A 207 -0.45 -5.96 -20.97
N ARG A 208 -0.42 -6.93 -20.04
CA ARG A 208 -1.51 -7.19 -19.08
C ARG A 208 -1.54 -6.25 -17.87
N GLY A 209 -0.61 -5.30 -17.81
CA GLY A 209 -0.58 -4.31 -16.74
C GLY A 209 -1.83 -3.41 -16.73
N LEU A 210 -2.06 -2.74 -15.63
CA LEU A 210 -3.22 -1.86 -15.46
C LEU A 210 -2.85 -0.42 -15.86
N TYR A 211 -3.37 0.00 -17.00
CA TYR A 211 -3.14 1.33 -17.58
C TYR A 211 -4.14 2.36 -17.06
N ILE A 212 -3.69 3.59 -16.90
CA ILE A 212 -4.54 4.76 -16.66
C ILE A 212 -4.97 5.37 -17.98
N CYS A 213 -4.08 5.45 -18.96
CA CYS A 213 -4.25 6.01 -20.31
C CYS A 213 -4.54 7.52 -20.34
N HIS A 214 -5.37 8.01 -19.42
CA HIS A 214 -5.84 9.38 -19.32
C HIS A 214 -5.61 9.90 -17.90
N PRO A 215 -4.35 10.26 -17.51
CA PRO A 215 -4.02 10.68 -16.14
C PRO A 215 -4.75 11.95 -15.71
N GLU A 216 -5.20 12.78 -16.66
CA GLU A 216 -5.94 14.01 -16.39
C GLU A 216 -7.22 13.81 -15.57
N ILE A 217 -7.79 12.62 -15.57
CA ILE A 217 -8.96 12.28 -14.73
C ILE A 217 -8.64 12.24 -13.23
N LEU A 218 -7.34 12.17 -12.88
CA LEU A 218 -6.87 12.15 -11.50
C LEU A 218 -6.28 13.50 -11.04
N TYR A 219 -6.14 14.51 -11.93
CA TYR A 219 -5.45 15.75 -11.58
C TYR A 219 -6.14 16.58 -10.49
N ASP A 220 -7.44 16.40 -10.30
CA ASP A 220 -8.18 17.04 -9.21
C ASP A 220 -8.05 16.30 -7.85
N ILE A 221 -7.42 15.13 -7.84
CA ILE A 221 -7.19 14.33 -6.63
C ILE A 221 -5.76 14.61 -6.14
N PRO A 222 -5.56 15.14 -4.93
CA PRO A 222 -4.22 15.30 -4.38
C PRO A 222 -3.50 13.95 -4.29
N ILE A 223 -2.30 13.87 -4.89
CA ILE A 223 -1.46 12.67 -4.92
C ILE A 223 -0.08 13.01 -4.39
N CYS A 224 0.43 12.19 -3.46
CA CYS A 224 1.80 12.27 -2.94
C CYS A 224 2.49 10.92 -3.09
N VAL A 225 3.72 10.94 -3.59
CA VAL A 225 4.59 9.76 -3.64
C VAL A 225 5.77 9.98 -2.68
N ILE A 226 6.01 9.03 -1.79
CA ILE A 226 7.04 9.11 -0.74
C ILE A 226 8.00 7.92 -0.89
N THR A 227 9.29 8.20 -1.06
CA THR A 227 10.29 7.16 -1.36
C THR A 227 11.55 7.34 -0.53
N GLY A 228 12.11 6.21 -0.05
CA GLY A 228 13.37 6.14 0.67
C GLY A 228 14.55 5.92 -0.27
N ASP A 229 15.74 6.34 0.16
CA ASP A 229 16.97 6.29 -0.63
C ASP A 229 17.62 4.90 -0.70
N GLN A 230 17.23 4.00 0.18
CA GLN A 230 17.76 2.64 0.21
C GLN A 230 16.76 1.59 -0.32
N ASP A 231 15.71 2.03 -1.04
CA ASP A 231 14.78 1.12 -1.70
C ASP A 231 15.29 0.69 -3.08
N PRO A 232 15.78 -0.57 -3.25
CA PRO A 232 16.27 -1.03 -4.55
C PRO A 232 15.15 -1.31 -5.55
N ARG A 233 13.89 -1.36 -5.10
CA ARG A 233 12.72 -1.63 -5.94
C ARG A 233 12.11 -0.36 -6.49
N HIS A 234 12.32 0.77 -5.80
CA HIS A 234 11.74 2.07 -6.10
C HIS A 234 12.85 3.14 -6.18
N PRO A 235 13.67 3.11 -7.26
CA PRO A 235 14.69 4.15 -7.47
C PRO A 235 14.02 5.53 -7.61
N TYR A 236 14.71 6.58 -7.14
CA TYR A 236 14.27 7.98 -7.20
C TYR A 236 13.52 8.33 -8.49
N LYS A 237 14.13 8.01 -9.65
CA LYS A 237 13.59 8.36 -10.96
C LYS A 237 12.21 7.77 -11.22
N VAL A 238 11.99 6.51 -10.86
CA VAL A 238 10.73 5.79 -11.13
C VAL A 238 9.57 6.44 -10.37
N ASP A 239 9.78 6.75 -9.10
CA ASP A 239 8.75 7.29 -8.25
C ASP A 239 8.53 8.80 -8.51
N ALA A 240 9.59 9.54 -8.83
CA ALA A 240 9.47 10.92 -9.29
C ALA A 240 8.69 11.02 -10.61
N GLU A 241 8.94 10.13 -11.58
CA GLU A 241 8.18 10.06 -12.83
C GLU A 241 6.71 9.67 -12.57
N THR A 242 6.44 8.81 -11.59
CA THR A 242 5.09 8.45 -11.18
C THR A 242 4.34 9.66 -10.61
N ALA A 243 4.98 10.44 -9.75
CA ALA A 243 4.39 11.68 -9.23
C ALA A 243 4.11 12.69 -10.35
N ILE A 244 5.08 12.91 -11.25
CA ILE A 244 4.93 13.82 -12.40
C ILE A 244 3.77 13.38 -13.31
N TYR A 245 3.63 12.09 -13.58
CA TYR A 245 2.56 11.55 -14.43
C TYR A 245 1.17 11.91 -13.93
N PHE A 246 0.98 11.98 -12.61
CA PHE A 246 -0.28 12.36 -11.98
C PHE A 246 -0.35 13.85 -11.58
N GLN A 247 0.64 14.68 -11.91
CA GLN A 247 0.79 16.05 -11.40
C GLN A 247 0.75 16.12 -9.86
N GLY A 248 1.24 15.07 -9.21
CA GLY A 248 1.30 14.95 -7.76
C GLY A 248 2.61 15.49 -7.18
N ASP A 249 2.68 15.49 -5.84
CA ASP A 249 3.89 15.84 -5.13
C ASP A 249 4.80 14.61 -4.95
N PHE A 250 6.10 14.83 -5.02
CA PHE A 250 7.12 13.82 -4.74
C PHE A 250 7.92 14.21 -3.49
N ILE A 251 8.02 13.30 -2.53
CA ILE A 251 8.81 13.49 -1.32
C ILE A 251 9.91 12.44 -1.29
N TRP A 252 11.14 12.90 -1.49
CA TRP A 252 12.35 12.11 -1.31
C TRP A 252 12.81 12.24 0.14
N LEU A 253 12.76 11.15 0.90
CA LEU A 253 12.98 11.17 2.35
C LEU A 253 14.30 11.83 2.79
N PRO A 254 15.46 11.63 2.11
CA PRO A 254 16.68 12.36 2.45
C PRO A 254 16.56 13.89 2.41
N GLU A 255 15.80 14.45 1.46
CA GLU A 255 15.63 15.90 1.33
C GLU A 255 14.81 16.53 2.47
N VAL A 256 14.06 15.71 3.18
CA VAL A 256 13.28 16.13 4.36
C VAL A 256 13.91 15.67 5.69
N GLY A 257 15.19 15.26 5.65
CA GLY A 257 15.97 14.90 6.84
C GLY A 257 15.73 13.48 7.36
N LEU A 258 15.20 12.60 6.52
CA LEU A 258 14.92 11.18 6.84
C LEU A 258 15.69 10.23 5.90
N PRO A 259 17.05 10.24 5.90
CA PRO A 259 17.83 9.32 5.07
C PRO A 259 17.86 7.90 5.64
N GLY A 260 18.29 6.94 4.81
CA GLY A 260 18.53 5.55 5.22
C GLY A 260 17.28 4.66 5.19
N HIS A 261 16.16 5.16 4.69
CA HIS A 261 14.91 4.39 4.59
C HIS A 261 14.85 3.55 3.31
N GLY A 262 14.36 2.32 3.45
CA GLY A 262 14.16 1.37 2.36
C GLY A 262 12.70 1.24 1.93
N HIS A 263 12.35 -0.01 1.56
CA HIS A 263 11.03 -0.34 1.05
C HIS A 263 9.93 -0.35 2.12
N LEU A 264 10.28 -0.68 3.36
CA LEU A 264 9.32 -0.95 4.44
C LEU A 264 9.21 0.24 5.42
N GLN A 265 9.05 1.45 4.91
CA GLN A 265 9.03 2.69 5.67
C GLN A 265 8.13 2.65 6.92
N MET A 266 7.02 1.88 6.87
CA MET A 266 6.09 1.70 7.99
C MET A 266 6.64 0.81 9.12
N LEU A 267 7.67 -0.01 8.85
CA LEU A 267 8.28 -0.95 9.79
C LEU A 267 9.65 -0.49 10.31
N GLU A 268 10.25 0.49 9.66
CA GLU A 268 11.61 0.96 9.91
C GLU A 268 11.68 1.93 11.10
N HIS A 269 12.87 2.14 11.66
CA HIS A 269 13.08 3.17 12.66
C HIS A 269 12.76 4.55 12.05
N GLY A 270 12.07 5.41 12.81
CA GLY A 270 11.60 6.69 12.27
C GLY A 270 10.24 6.63 11.56
N ASN A 271 9.57 5.48 11.51
CA ASN A 271 8.28 5.32 10.85
C ASN A 271 7.24 6.38 11.23
N LEU A 272 7.18 6.82 12.49
CA LEU A 272 6.21 7.83 12.91
C LEU A 272 6.52 9.23 12.36
N ALA A 273 7.79 9.57 12.14
CA ALA A 273 8.15 10.82 11.47
C ALA A 273 7.64 10.84 10.01
N ILE A 274 7.64 9.69 9.34
CA ILE A 274 7.06 9.56 8.00
C ILE A 274 5.53 9.68 8.07
N ALA A 275 4.89 9.16 9.14
CA ALA A 275 3.45 9.37 9.35
C ALA A 275 3.13 10.86 9.54
N ASP A 276 3.89 11.58 10.33
CA ASP A 276 3.74 13.03 10.50
C ASP A 276 3.91 13.77 9.16
N LEU A 277 4.86 13.34 8.34
CA LEU A 277 5.14 13.94 7.04
C LEU A 277 3.91 13.87 6.12
N PHE A 278 3.31 12.70 5.93
CA PHE A 278 2.14 12.58 5.05
C PHE A 278 0.88 13.21 5.67
N ILE A 279 0.72 13.23 6.99
CA ILE A 279 -0.37 13.94 7.66
C ILE A 279 -0.24 15.44 7.43
N ASN A 280 0.95 16.02 7.62
CA ASN A 280 1.20 17.42 7.36
C ASN A 280 0.95 17.79 5.90
N TRP A 281 1.32 16.89 4.97
CA TRP A 281 1.01 17.06 3.55
C TRP A 281 -0.52 17.07 3.30
N LEU A 282 -1.29 16.14 3.88
CA LEU A 282 -2.75 16.10 3.76
C LEU A 282 -3.40 17.38 4.30
N HIS A 283 -2.93 17.91 5.43
CA HIS A 283 -3.36 19.21 5.96
C HIS A 283 -3.03 20.36 4.99
N SER A 284 -1.83 20.37 4.40
CA SER A 284 -1.41 21.41 3.45
C SER A 284 -2.28 21.46 2.19
N LYS A 285 -2.90 20.30 1.82
CA LYS A 285 -3.84 20.17 0.70
C LYS A 285 -5.30 20.40 1.12
N GLY A 286 -5.59 20.65 2.39
CA GLY A 286 -6.94 20.85 2.90
C GLY A 286 -7.82 19.59 2.81
N VAL A 287 -7.21 18.40 2.86
CA VAL A 287 -7.92 17.10 2.77
C VAL A 287 -8.46 16.68 4.12
N ILE A 288 -7.68 16.88 5.19
CA ILE A 288 -7.99 16.51 6.58
C ILE A 288 -7.75 17.68 7.51
#